data_f096ccbe7d264a6fbad5d616b0e5e856
#
_entry.id   f096ccbe7d264a6fbad5d616b0e5e856
#
_cell.length_a   1.000
_cell.length_b   1.000
_cell.length_c   1.000
_cell.angle_alpha   90.00
_cell.angle_beta   90.00
_cell.angle_gamma   90.00
#
_symmetry.space_group_name_H-M   'P 1'
#
loop_
_entity.id
_entity.type
_entity.pdbx_description
1 polymer ?
#
loop_
_entity_poly.entity_id
_entity_poly.type
_entity_poly.pdbx_seq_one_letter_code
_entity_poly.pdbx_strand_id
1 'polypeptide(L)'
;MGTTTPAPPAPPGAKPFVDWPRVSSLVVGQAAVQAGSFALLIAMSWTAVQLGGRGAVTAVTLAATLPRALLLLFGGALTDVLGPRAVLLRATSVRVAVLAAGALVTATTESLWPLIAIALVDGALLGLTGPASGVLLPRLATQEQLGRANSLFSMVLRLAPIAGSPLGAWLVIAGGLPGAVTAAAIGCAVWLGCAAHVTHGMARPERAPQGPSLLSRSGDGFRLLAAHPRLRWMFVACFCMDLAFLWPAEVALPLRAVERGWGIGAVALVLAAFSAGALASAALGAALAHRIPAHAKLVVTGTGLAAGMAAMALVPTAPVLAATAGAVGLLSGLNGPALITAYQQAVPEGRMGAAMSTFTLSGIGAAPLSLAVFTPVSLHLGVTGTWLLCAGLALLSPIAAALALRGSGSGSNDSDSDDSDSGKDTDPAAPRADARARTAPESTVTSV
;
A
#
# COMPACT_ATOMS: atom_id res chain seq x y z
N MET A 1 26.45 12.77 -40.47
CA MET A 1 26.96 11.58 -39.80
C MET A 1 27.78 12.09 -38.60
N GLY A 2 27.17 12.22 -37.44
CA GLY A 2 27.80 12.64 -36.20
C GLY A 2 28.18 11.40 -35.43
N THR A 3 29.48 11.16 -35.27
CA THR A 3 30.04 10.09 -34.45
C THR A 3 29.84 10.42 -32.98
N THR A 4 28.89 9.76 -32.33
CA THR A 4 28.73 9.77 -30.87
C THR A 4 29.89 8.96 -30.28
N THR A 5 30.88 9.65 -29.71
CA THR A 5 31.92 9.03 -28.90
C THR A 5 31.28 8.36 -27.69
N PRO A 6 31.44 7.05 -27.46
CA PRO A 6 30.96 6.40 -26.26
C PRO A 6 31.65 6.98 -25.04
N ALA A 7 30.89 7.21 -23.96
CA ALA A 7 31.41 7.65 -22.66
C ALA A 7 32.52 6.69 -22.18
N PRO A 8 33.60 7.19 -21.56
CA PRO A 8 34.69 6.35 -21.08
C PRO A 8 34.15 5.34 -20.06
N PRO A 9 34.61 4.08 -20.10
CA PRO A 9 34.26 3.06 -19.13
C PRO A 9 34.67 3.51 -17.72
N ALA A 10 33.81 3.32 -16.74
CA ALA A 10 34.11 3.59 -15.35
C ALA A 10 35.35 2.79 -14.90
N PRO A 11 36.20 3.33 -14.02
CA PRO A 11 37.43 2.66 -13.59
C PRO A 11 37.11 1.31 -12.96
N PRO A 12 37.84 0.23 -13.32
CA PRO A 12 37.67 -1.09 -12.76
C PRO A 12 38.02 -1.07 -11.27
N GLY A 13 37.04 -1.27 -10.39
CA GLY A 13 37.26 -1.36 -8.94
C GLY A 13 36.34 -0.50 -8.07
N ALA A 14 35.57 0.42 -8.61
CA ALA A 14 34.54 1.08 -7.84
C ALA A 14 33.37 0.10 -7.61
N LYS A 15 33.42 -0.64 -6.50
CA LYS A 15 32.24 -1.37 -6.01
C LYS A 15 31.12 -0.34 -5.90
N PRO A 16 29.93 -0.57 -6.47
CA PRO A 16 28.82 0.35 -6.34
C PRO A 16 28.48 0.45 -4.85
N PHE A 17 28.86 1.56 -4.23
CA PHE A 17 28.63 1.79 -2.81
C PHE A 17 27.15 2.06 -2.62
N VAL A 18 26.46 1.12 -1.96
CA VAL A 18 25.17 1.45 -1.35
C VAL A 18 25.45 2.33 -0.16
N ASP A 19 24.85 3.48 -0.16
CA ASP A 19 24.87 4.38 1.00
C ASP A 19 23.90 3.87 2.06
N TRP A 20 24.25 2.72 2.70
CA TRP A 20 23.45 2.12 3.76
C TRP A 20 23.07 3.10 4.87
N PRO A 21 23.93 4.01 5.32
CA PRO A 21 23.54 5.07 6.24
C PRO A 21 22.37 5.93 5.73
N ARG A 22 22.34 6.28 4.45
CA ARG A 22 21.24 7.04 3.88
C ARG A 22 19.98 6.20 3.68
N VAL A 23 20.11 4.94 3.26
CA VAL A 23 18.98 4.00 3.16
C VAL A 23 18.36 3.76 4.54
N SER A 24 19.16 3.51 5.58
CA SER A 24 18.67 3.35 6.93
C SER A 24 17.99 4.61 7.48
N SER A 25 18.56 5.80 7.24
CA SER A 25 17.93 7.07 7.57
C SER A 25 16.58 7.24 6.87
N LEU A 26 16.48 6.89 5.58
CA LEU A 26 15.22 6.92 4.85
C LEU A 26 14.17 6.01 5.49
N VAL A 27 14.56 4.78 5.83
CA VAL A 27 13.67 3.77 6.44
C VAL A 27 13.21 4.21 7.83
N VAL A 28 14.12 4.67 8.68
CA VAL A 28 13.82 5.15 10.04
C VAL A 28 12.93 6.38 10.02
N GLY A 29 13.27 7.36 9.18
CA GLY A 29 12.46 8.58 9.06
C GLY A 29 11.06 8.29 8.54
N GLN A 30 10.94 7.39 7.57
CA GLN A 30 9.64 6.95 7.04
C GLN A 30 8.82 6.20 8.10
N ALA A 31 9.47 5.35 8.91
CA ALA A 31 8.82 4.68 10.03
C ALA A 31 8.25 5.67 11.04
N ALA A 32 9.06 6.65 11.45
CA ALA A 32 8.67 7.67 12.42
C ALA A 32 7.49 8.50 11.94
N VAL A 33 7.54 9.03 10.71
CA VAL A 33 6.47 9.87 10.16
C VAL A 33 5.18 9.10 9.92
N GLN A 34 5.26 7.85 9.46
CA GLN A 34 4.07 7.03 9.22
C GLN A 34 3.41 6.59 10.53
N ALA A 35 4.20 6.13 11.51
CA ALA A 35 3.68 5.78 12.83
C ALA A 35 3.03 6.99 13.51
N GLY A 36 3.66 8.17 13.46
CA GLY A 36 3.10 9.42 13.96
C GLY A 36 1.80 9.82 13.26
N SER A 37 1.70 9.63 11.93
CA SER A 37 0.49 9.94 11.17
C SER A 37 -0.68 9.03 11.53
N PHE A 38 -0.45 7.71 11.69
CA PHE A 38 -1.49 6.78 12.15
C PHE A 38 -1.89 7.04 13.60
N ALA A 39 -0.93 7.37 14.46
CA ALA A 39 -1.23 7.76 15.84
C ALA A 39 -2.10 9.00 15.90
N LEU A 40 -1.77 10.01 15.11
CA LEU A 40 -2.54 11.26 15.01
C LEU A 40 -3.95 11.01 14.49
N LEU A 41 -4.11 10.18 13.45
CA LEU A 41 -5.41 9.86 12.87
C LEU A 41 -6.36 9.26 13.92
N ILE A 42 -5.90 8.28 14.70
CA ILE A 42 -6.70 7.65 15.75
C ILE A 42 -7.02 8.64 16.87
N ALA A 43 -6.05 9.47 17.30
CA ALA A 43 -6.26 10.47 18.35
C ALA A 43 -7.29 11.52 17.92
N MET A 44 -7.21 12.01 16.68
CA MET A 44 -8.14 12.97 16.13
C MET A 44 -9.53 12.37 15.95
N SER A 45 -9.64 11.12 15.45
CA SER A 45 -10.90 10.41 15.30
C SER A 45 -11.59 10.23 16.65
N TRP A 46 -10.86 9.80 17.68
CA TRP A 46 -11.39 9.64 19.04
C TRP A 46 -11.90 10.98 19.61
N THR A 47 -11.07 12.02 19.56
CA THR A 47 -11.45 13.34 20.08
C THR A 47 -12.64 13.94 19.31
N ALA A 48 -12.69 13.76 18.00
CA ALA A 48 -13.81 14.23 17.18
C ALA A 48 -15.13 13.53 17.55
N VAL A 49 -15.10 12.21 17.83
CA VAL A 49 -16.30 11.50 18.32
C VAL A 49 -16.80 12.11 19.62
N GLN A 50 -15.90 12.45 20.54
CA GLN A 50 -16.25 13.05 21.84
C GLN A 50 -16.84 14.44 21.68
N LEU A 51 -16.33 15.26 20.76
CA LEU A 51 -16.76 16.64 20.55
C LEU A 51 -18.08 16.77 19.76
N GLY A 52 -18.37 15.86 18.84
CA GLY A 52 -19.54 16.02 17.97
C GLY A 52 -20.05 14.71 17.32
N GLY A 53 -19.70 13.57 17.88
CA GLY A 53 -20.21 12.27 17.45
C GLY A 53 -19.84 11.91 16.00
N ARG A 54 -20.76 11.23 15.30
CA ARG A 54 -20.53 10.68 13.94
C ARG A 54 -20.15 11.73 12.90
N GLY A 55 -20.84 12.88 12.91
CA GLY A 55 -20.58 13.95 11.95
C GLY A 55 -19.20 14.55 12.10
N ALA A 56 -18.76 14.75 13.35
CA ALA A 56 -17.46 15.33 13.65
C ALA A 56 -16.30 14.42 13.23
N VAL A 57 -16.36 13.11 13.56
CA VAL A 57 -15.30 12.18 13.16
C VAL A 57 -15.20 12.07 11.64
N THR A 58 -16.35 12.05 10.95
CA THR A 58 -16.35 12.02 9.49
C THR A 58 -15.74 13.29 8.89
N ALA A 59 -16.12 14.46 9.42
CA ALA A 59 -15.56 15.74 8.94
C ALA A 59 -14.04 15.78 9.10
N VAL A 60 -13.52 15.38 10.26
CA VAL A 60 -12.07 15.35 10.54
C VAL A 60 -11.36 14.33 9.65
N THR A 61 -11.89 13.10 9.53
CA THR A 61 -11.26 12.04 8.73
C THR A 61 -11.32 12.37 7.24
N LEU A 62 -12.42 12.94 6.77
CA LEU A 62 -12.54 13.42 5.38
C LEU A 62 -11.60 14.59 5.10
N ALA A 63 -11.47 15.53 6.04
CA ALA A 63 -10.51 16.64 5.95
C ALA A 63 -9.05 16.13 5.87
N ALA A 64 -8.72 15.02 6.51
CA ALA A 64 -7.39 14.41 6.42
C ALA A 64 -7.18 13.65 5.10
N THR A 65 -8.20 12.90 4.63
CA THR A 65 -8.03 11.96 3.52
C THR A 65 -8.29 12.56 2.15
N LEU A 66 -9.27 13.46 2.00
CA LEU A 66 -9.63 14.05 0.71
C LEU A 66 -8.53 14.96 0.13
N PRO A 67 -7.95 15.94 0.87
CA PRO A 67 -6.83 16.73 0.35
C PRO A 67 -5.60 15.87 0.06
N ARG A 68 -5.34 14.86 0.90
CA ARG A 68 -4.26 13.90 0.68
C ARG A 68 -4.42 13.18 -0.66
N ALA A 69 -5.62 12.66 -0.95
CA ALA A 69 -5.92 11.99 -2.20
C ALA A 69 -5.75 12.92 -3.42
N LEU A 70 -6.30 14.12 -3.34
CA LEU A 70 -6.21 15.12 -4.41
C LEU A 70 -4.75 15.55 -4.65
N LEU A 71 -4.03 15.94 -3.59
CA LEU A 71 -2.68 16.49 -3.73
C LEU A 71 -1.62 15.40 -4.05
N LEU A 72 -1.90 14.14 -3.78
CA LEU A 72 -1.04 13.04 -4.25
C LEU A 72 -0.98 12.99 -5.78
N LEU A 73 -2.08 13.30 -6.47
CA LEU A 73 -2.13 13.35 -7.94
C LEU A 73 -1.25 14.47 -8.50
N PHE A 74 -1.19 15.61 -7.82
CA PHE A 74 -0.40 16.78 -8.24
C PHE A 74 1.04 16.77 -7.69
N GLY A 75 1.28 16.03 -6.60
CA GLY A 75 2.59 15.95 -5.94
C GLY A 75 3.69 15.42 -6.83
N GLY A 76 3.36 14.51 -7.75
CA GLY A 76 4.30 14.01 -8.76
C GLY A 76 4.79 15.11 -9.68
N ALA A 77 3.88 15.85 -10.29
CA ALA A 77 4.21 16.97 -11.19
C ALA A 77 5.00 18.07 -10.45
N LEU A 78 4.63 18.37 -9.21
CA LEU A 78 5.35 19.35 -8.38
C LEU A 78 6.77 18.87 -8.05
N THR A 79 6.94 17.56 -7.80
CA THR A 79 8.25 16.95 -7.54
C THR A 79 9.15 17.01 -8.78
N ASP A 80 8.59 16.84 -9.98
CA ASP A 80 9.32 16.93 -11.25
C ASP A 80 9.80 18.37 -11.53
N VAL A 81 8.99 19.37 -11.18
CA VAL A 81 9.34 20.78 -11.40
C VAL A 81 10.30 21.33 -10.35
N LEU A 82 10.03 21.13 -9.08
CA LEU A 82 10.78 21.70 -7.95
C LEU A 82 11.95 20.81 -7.50
N GLY A 83 11.91 19.55 -7.84
CA GLY A 83 12.81 18.52 -7.36
C GLY A 83 12.38 17.93 -6.00
N PRO A 84 12.67 16.62 -5.76
CA PRO A 84 12.21 15.91 -4.58
C PRO A 84 12.72 16.51 -3.26
N ARG A 85 13.94 17.03 -3.24
CA ARG A 85 14.52 17.70 -2.06
C ARG A 85 13.71 18.93 -1.63
N ALA A 86 13.39 19.82 -2.57
CA ALA A 86 12.69 21.06 -2.25
C ALA A 86 11.26 20.78 -1.76
N VAL A 87 10.56 19.85 -2.41
CA VAL A 87 9.20 19.45 -2.02
C VAL A 87 9.21 18.81 -0.63
N LEU A 88 10.08 17.83 -0.40
CA LEU A 88 10.16 17.14 0.88
C LEU A 88 10.50 18.09 2.03
N LEU A 89 11.58 18.87 1.90
CA LEU A 89 12.03 19.71 3.01
C LEU A 89 11.01 20.82 3.31
N ARG A 90 10.50 21.51 2.29
CA ARG A 90 9.55 22.62 2.50
C ARG A 90 8.22 22.10 3.06
N ALA A 91 7.62 21.09 2.44
CA ALA A 91 6.34 20.57 2.89
C ALA A 91 6.44 19.93 4.29
N THR A 92 7.53 19.20 4.59
CA THR A 92 7.72 18.62 5.92
C THR A 92 8.01 19.69 6.98
N SER A 93 8.77 20.76 6.66
CA SER A 93 8.98 21.87 7.59
C SER A 93 7.67 22.58 7.93
N VAL A 94 6.83 22.86 6.94
CA VAL A 94 5.48 23.43 7.17
C VAL A 94 4.65 22.47 8.01
N ARG A 95 4.71 21.16 7.74
CA ARG A 95 3.98 20.15 8.51
C ARG A 95 4.41 20.11 9.98
N VAL A 96 5.71 20.16 10.26
CA VAL A 96 6.24 20.27 11.64
C VAL A 96 5.71 21.52 12.34
N ALA A 97 5.75 22.67 11.66
CA ALA A 97 5.26 23.94 12.24
C ALA A 97 3.74 23.87 12.51
N VAL A 98 2.94 23.34 11.59
CA VAL A 98 1.49 23.18 11.75
C VAL A 98 1.15 22.25 12.90
N LEU A 99 1.84 21.10 13.02
CA LEU A 99 1.61 20.16 14.10
C LEU A 99 2.08 20.72 15.44
N ALA A 100 3.21 21.43 15.50
CA ALA A 100 3.67 22.09 16.72
C ALA A 100 2.69 23.19 17.20
N ALA A 101 2.22 24.05 16.27
CA ALA A 101 1.18 25.02 16.57
C ALA A 101 -0.14 24.33 16.96
N GLY A 102 -0.50 23.25 16.28
CA GLY A 102 -1.66 22.44 16.58
C GLY A 102 -1.63 21.84 17.98
N ALA A 103 -0.47 21.39 18.44
CA ALA A 103 -0.30 20.88 19.81
C ALA A 103 -0.60 21.97 20.86
N LEU A 104 -0.16 23.20 20.62
CA LEU A 104 -0.45 24.33 21.51
C LEU A 104 -1.94 24.70 21.50
N VAL A 105 -2.54 24.77 20.31
CA VAL A 105 -3.97 25.10 20.17
C VAL A 105 -4.85 24.04 20.81
N THR A 106 -4.56 22.76 20.59
CA THR A 106 -5.34 21.67 21.17
C THR A 106 -5.16 21.50 22.67
N ALA A 107 -4.09 22.07 23.25
CA ALA A 107 -3.87 22.12 24.70
C ALA A 107 -4.76 23.20 25.38
N THR A 108 -5.22 24.21 24.63
CA THR A 108 -5.97 25.36 25.17
C THR A 108 -7.44 25.40 24.74
N THR A 109 -7.82 24.59 23.74
CA THR A 109 -9.15 24.68 23.12
C THR A 109 -9.73 23.29 22.88
N GLU A 110 -10.92 23.04 23.38
CA GLU A 110 -11.71 21.85 23.10
C GLU A 110 -12.74 22.16 21.98
N SER A 111 -12.26 22.41 20.78
CA SER A 111 -13.10 22.75 19.63
C SER A 111 -12.84 21.85 18.44
N LEU A 112 -13.87 21.60 17.64
CA LEU A 112 -13.79 20.79 16.44
C LEU A 112 -13.01 21.47 15.30
N TRP A 113 -13.08 22.80 15.19
CA TRP A 113 -12.49 23.55 14.08
C TRP A 113 -10.97 23.44 13.96
N PRO A 114 -10.19 23.56 15.06
CA PRO A 114 -8.75 23.30 15.00
C PRO A 114 -8.41 21.89 14.53
N LEU A 115 -9.18 20.88 14.93
CA LEU A 115 -8.97 19.51 14.49
C LEU A 115 -9.14 19.39 12.96
N ILE A 116 -10.23 19.95 12.42
CA ILE A 116 -10.50 19.96 10.99
C ILE A 116 -9.38 20.70 10.24
N ALA A 117 -8.94 21.85 10.75
CA ALA A 117 -7.86 22.64 10.12
C ALA A 117 -6.53 21.88 10.11
N ILE A 118 -6.14 21.26 11.25
CA ILE A 118 -4.92 20.45 11.34
C ILE A 118 -5.01 19.25 10.40
N ALA A 119 -6.14 18.54 10.40
CA ALA A 119 -6.36 17.36 9.54
C ALA A 119 -6.25 17.71 8.05
N LEU A 120 -6.86 18.81 7.64
CA LEU A 120 -6.86 19.29 6.25
C LEU A 120 -5.44 19.64 5.78
N VAL A 121 -4.70 20.43 6.58
CA VAL A 121 -3.34 20.84 6.21
C VAL A 121 -2.37 19.67 6.29
N ASP A 122 -2.46 18.82 7.32
CA ASP A 122 -1.62 17.63 7.48
C ASP A 122 -1.84 16.64 6.32
N GLY A 123 -3.09 16.37 5.98
CA GLY A 123 -3.46 15.52 4.84
C GLY A 123 -2.94 16.06 3.50
N ALA A 124 -3.11 17.36 3.27
CA ALA A 124 -2.61 18.06 2.10
C ALA A 124 -1.08 17.91 1.93
N LEU A 125 -0.34 18.17 3.01
CA LEU A 125 1.13 18.06 3.01
C LEU A 125 1.62 16.61 2.84
N LEU A 126 0.92 15.65 3.43
CA LEU A 126 1.18 14.21 3.21
C LEU A 126 0.99 13.83 1.74
N GLY A 127 -0.08 14.32 1.10
CA GLY A 127 -0.32 14.07 -0.32
C GLY A 127 0.81 14.60 -1.19
N LEU A 128 1.34 15.79 -0.91
CA LEU A 128 2.44 16.38 -1.67
C LEU A 128 3.78 15.63 -1.49
N THR A 129 4.06 15.11 -0.29
CA THR A 129 5.34 14.48 0.03
C THR A 129 5.43 13.01 -0.40
N GLY A 130 4.30 12.34 -0.60
CA GLY A 130 4.25 10.92 -0.99
C GLY A 130 5.08 10.58 -2.22
N PRO A 131 4.81 11.18 -3.40
CA PRO A 131 5.58 10.93 -4.62
C PRO A 131 7.06 11.30 -4.48
N ALA A 132 7.37 12.40 -3.78
CA ALA A 132 8.73 12.84 -3.60
C ALA A 132 9.58 11.87 -2.75
N SER A 133 8.98 11.19 -1.76
CA SER A 133 9.67 10.16 -0.99
C SER A 133 9.89 8.87 -1.79
N GLY A 134 8.95 8.50 -2.65
CA GLY A 134 9.02 7.30 -3.47
C GLY A 134 10.17 7.27 -4.48
N VAL A 135 10.64 8.45 -4.95
CA VAL A 135 11.75 8.54 -5.90
C VAL A 135 13.13 8.51 -5.25
N LEU A 136 13.22 8.55 -3.91
CA LEU A 136 14.52 8.57 -3.21
C LEU A 136 15.20 7.20 -3.20
N LEU A 137 14.45 6.14 -2.92
CA LEU A 137 15.00 4.81 -2.76
C LEU A 137 15.76 4.30 -4.00
N PRO A 138 15.23 4.42 -5.24
CA PRO A 138 15.96 4.05 -6.44
C PRO A 138 17.24 4.85 -6.70
N ARG A 139 17.36 6.03 -6.08
CA ARG A 139 18.58 6.88 -6.21
C ARG A 139 19.67 6.55 -5.20
N LEU A 140 19.33 5.80 -4.15
CA LEU A 140 20.24 5.44 -3.05
C LEU A 140 20.76 4.00 -3.15
N ALA A 141 20.04 3.13 -3.86
CA ALA A 141 20.34 1.72 -3.98
C ALA A 141 20.74 1.37 -5.43
N THR A 142 21.74 0.48 -5.58
CA THR A 142 22.06 -0.10 -6.87
C THR A 142 20.99 -1.10 -7.31
N GLN A 143 20.93 -1.44 -8.61
CA GLN A 143 19.93 -2.38 -9.15
C GLN A 143 19.92 -3.72 -8.41
N GLU A 144 21.10 -4.24 -8.02
CA GLU A 144 21.25 -5.50 -7.29
C GLU A 144 20.68 -5.45 -5.87
N GLN A 145 20.71 -4.28 -5.23
CA GLN A 145 20.32 -4.10 -3.82
C GLN A 145 18.97 -3.43 -3.67
N LEU A 146 18.40 -2.92 -4.78
CA LEU A 146 17.09 -2.27 -4.80
C LEU A 146 15.99 -3.19 -4.28
N GLY A 147 16.07 -4.50 -4.56
CA GLY A 147 15.14 -5.49 -4.05
C GLY A 147 15.12 -5.55 -2.52
N ARG A 148 16.30 -5.59 -1.88
CA ARG A 148 16.43 -5.61 -0.41
C ARG A 148 15.97 -4.29 0.22
N ALA A 149 16.36 -3.16 -0.37
CA ALA A 149 15.95 -1.84 0.10
C ALA A 149 14.43 -1.63 -0.01
N ASN A 150 13.81 -2.04 -1.13
CA ASN A 150 12.36 -2.03 -1.31
C ASN A 150 11.63 -2.93 -0.30
N SER A 151 12.19 -4.10 0.00
CA SER A 151 11.61 -5.01 1.00
C SER A 151 11.59 -4.37 2.39
N LEU A 152 12.68 -3.73 2.81
CA LEU A 152 12.76 -3.01 4.08
C LEU A 152 11.79 -1.83 4.13
N PHE A 153 11.73 -1.04 3.07
CA PHE A 153 10.82 0.10 2.96
C PHE A 153 9.35 -0.34 3.00
N SER A 154 9.00 -1.39 2.26
CA SER A 154 7.66 -1.97 2.25
C SER A 154 7.27 -2.56 3.61
N MET A 155 8.22 -3.16 4.33
CA MET A 155 8.00 -3.67 5.67
C MET A 155 7.65 -2.53 6.64
N VAL A 156 8.35 -1.41 6.58
CA VAL A 156 8.04 -0.21 7.38
C VAL A 156 6.65 0.32 7.08
N LEU A 157 6.29 0.45 5.81
CA LEU A 157 4.96 0.93 5.42
C LEU A 157 3.83 0.01 5.92
N ARG A 158 4.09 -1.29 6.04
CA ARG A 158 3.13 -2.26 6.59
C ARG A 158 3.08 -2.28 8.12
N LEU A 159 4.22 -2.08 8.79
CA LEU A 159 4.31 -2.07 10.25
C LEU A 159 3.86 -0.74 10.86
N ALA A 160 3.98 0.37 10.14
CA ALA A 160 3.63 1.69 10.64
C ALA A 160 2.17 1.82 11.12
N PRO A 161 1.13 1.39 10.38
CA PRO A 161 -0.24 1.40 10.90
C PRO A 161 -0.43 0.45 12.06
N ILE A 162 0.28 -0.70 12.06
CA ILE A 162 0.22 -1.71 13.11
C ILE A 162 0.74 -1.15 14.45
N ALA A 163 1.84 -0.40 14.41
CA ALA A 163 2.42 0.22 15.61
C ALA A 163 1.79 1.59 15.92
N GLY A 164 1.52 2.39 14.92
CA GLY A 164 1.06 3.77 15.06
C GLY A 164 -0.34 3.88 15.63
N SER A 165 -1.27 3.02 15.23
CA SER A 165 -2.66 3.11 15.69
C SER A 165 -2.82 2.83 17.20
N PRO A 166 -2.25 1.74 17.77
CA PRO A 166 -2.25 1.54 19.23
C PRO A 166 -1.48 2.63 19.97
N LEU A 167 -0.37 3.10 19.39
CA LEU A 167 0.40 4.21 19.96
C LEU A 167 -0.45 5.47 20.07
N GLY A 168 -1.26 5.79 19.07
CA GLY A 168 -2.16 6.93 19.08
C GLY A 168 -3.18 6.86 20.21
N ALA A 169 -3.83 5.71 20.37
CA ALA A 169 -4.76 5.50 21.47
C ALA A 169 -4.09 5.58 22.85
N TRP A 170 -2.86 5.03 23.00
CA TRP A 170 -2.08 5.16 24.23
C TRP A 170 -1.67 6.60 24.52
N LEU A 171 -1.23 7.36 23.49
CA LEU A 171 -0.86 8.77 23.65
C LEU A 171 -2.03 9.64 24.13
N VAL A 172 -3.25 9.34 23.67
CA VAL A 172 -4.46 10.02 24.16
C VAL A 172 -4.71 9.70 25.63
N ILE A 173 -4.45 8.48 26.09
CA ILE A 173 -4.57 8.11 27.51
C ILE A 173 -3.53 8.87 28.34
N ALA A 174 -2.29 8.99 27.85
CA ALA A 174 -1.17 9.53 28.59
C ALA A 174 -1.12 11.07 28.60
N GLY A 175 -1.51 11.73 27.50
CA GLY A 175 -1.34 13.16 27.34
C GLY A 175 -2.47 13.84 26.53
N GLY A 176 -3.61 13.18 26.37
CA GLY A 176 -4.70 13.71 25.56
C GLY A 176 -4.36 13.90 24.09
N LEU A 177 -5.21 14.64 23.37
CA LEU A 177 -4.95 15.00 21.97
C LEU A 177 -3.64 15.79 21.79
N PRO A 178 -3.29 16.78 22.65
CA PRO A 178 -2.03 17.51 22.52
C PRO A 178 -0.80 16.60 22.54
N GLY A 179 -0.82 15.55 23.37
CA GLY A 179 0.26 14.56 23.43
C GLY A 179 0.45 13.81 22.12
N ALA A 180 -0.66 13.38 21.50
CA ALA A 180 -0.63 12.70 20.21
C ALA A 180 -0.17 13.62 19.06
N VAL A 181 -0.63 14.87 19.02
CA VAL A 181 -0.20 15.89 18.04
C VAL A 181 1.29 16.20 18.19
N THR A 182 1.78 16.33 19.44
CA THR A 182 3.20 16.52 19.74
C THR A 182 4.05 15.34 19.26
N ALA A 183 3.61 14.11 19.52
CA ALA A 183 4.31 12.92 19.05
C ALA A 183 4.37 12.84 17.51
N ALA A 184 3.28 13.23 16.83
CA ALA A 184 3.26 13.34 15.37
C ALA A 184 4.23 14.42 14.86
N ALA A 185 4.30 15.58 15.55
CA ALA A 185 5.25 16.65 15.23
C ALA A 185 6.70 16.17 15.37
N ILE A 186 7.01 15.43 16.45
CA ILE A 186 8.34 14.82 16.66
C ILE A 186 8.66 13.82 15.53
N GLY A 187 7.73 12.93 15.19
CA GLY A 187 7.89 11.98 14.07
C GLY A 187 8.18 12.70 12.73
N CYS A 188 7.49 13.82 12.48
CA CYS A 188 7.74 14.66 11.32
C CYS A 188 9.09 15.38 11.38
N ALA A 189 9.53 15.84 12.55
CA ALA A 189 10.83 16.46 12.75
C ALA A 189 11.99 15.45 12.53
N VAL A 190 11.82 14.22 13.03
CA VAL A 190 12.74 13.11 12.73
C VAL A 190 12.81 12.86 11.23
N TRP A 191 11.65 12.78 10.55
CA TRP A 191 11.61 12.62 9.10
C TRP A 191 12.28 13.79 8.37
N LEU A 192 12.08 15.04 8.81
CA LEU A 192 12.73 16.21 8.24
C LEU A 192 14.25 16.11 8.32
N GLY A 193 14.80 15.73 9.47
CA GLY A 193 16.23 15.50 9.66
C GLY A 193 16.76 14.38 8.76
N CYS A 194 16.07 13.24 8.72
CA CYS A 194 16.42 12.13 7.83
C CYS A 194 16.34 12.53 6.36
N ALA A 195 15.29 13.22 5.92
CA ALA A 195 15.14 13.70 4.56
C ALA A 195 16.22 14.71 4.17
N ALA A 196 16.60 15.61 5.08
CA ALA A 196 17.70 16.54 4.88
C ALA A 196 19.04 15.80 4.70
N HIS A 197 19.33 14.81 5.54
CA HIS A 197 20.51 13.96 5.44
C HIS A 197 20.55 13.17 4.13
N VAL A 198 19.44 12.47 3.81
CA VAL A 198 19.32 11.65 2.59
C VAL A 198 19.46 12.47 1.32
N THR A 199 18.89 13.69 1.29
CA THR A 199 18.91 14.54 0.09
C THR A 199 20.09 15.49 0.04
N HIS A 200 21.00 15.46 1.04
CA HIS A 200 22.21 16.30 1.04
C HIS A 200 23.11 15.92 -0.13
N GLY A 201 23.53 16.93 -0.90
CA GLY A 201 24.39 16.74 -2.07
C GLY A 201 23.71 16.11 -3.30
N MET A 202 22.40 15.78 -3.25
CA MET A 202 21.69 15.33 -4.44
C MET A 202 21.55 16.48 -5.45
N ALA A 203 22.05 16.26 -6.67
CA ALA A 203 21.84 17.18 -7.78
C ALA A 203 20.37 17.36 -8.07
N ARG A 204 19.98 18.58 -8.46
CA ARG A 204 18.61 18.82 -8.97
C ARG A 204 18.45 17.96 -10.23
N PRO A 205 17.36 17.21 -10.37
CA PRO A 205 17.15 16.43 -11.59
C PRO A 205 17.15 17.39 -12.78
N GLU A 206 17.93 17.08 -13.80
CA GLU A 206 17.70 17.65 -15.12
C GLU A 206 16.24 17.33 -15.48
N ARG A 207 15.55 18.32 -16.07
CA ARG A 207 14.14 18.13 -16.49
C ARG A 207 14.08 16.89 -17.38
N ALA A 208 13.74 15.75 -16.78
CA ALA A 208 13.40 14.58 -17.57
C ALA A 208 12.16 14.91 -18.40
N PRO A 209 12.07 14.43 -19.66
CA PRO A 209 10.84 14.54 -20.42
C PRO A 209 9.69 14.06 -19.54
N GLN A 210 8.65 14.90 -19.41
CA GLN A 210 7.51 14.60 -18.56
C GLN A 210 6.92 13.27 -19.04
N GLY A 211 7.16 12.21 -18.28
CA GLY A 211 6.47 10.94 -18.52
C GLY A 211 4.96 11.14 -18.34
N PRO A 212 4.13 10.28 -18.92
CA PRO A 212 2.68 10.41 -18.83
C PRO A 212 2.26 10.51 -17.37
N SER A 213 1.35 11.45 -17.05
CA SER A 213 0.86 11.72 -15.70
C SER A 213 0.23 10.48 -15.07
N LEU A 214 0.15 10.44 -13.71
CA LEU A 214 -0.51 9.35 -13.00
C LEU A 214 -1.94 9.14 -13.53
N LEU A 215 -2.67 10.21 -13.80
CA LEU A 215 -4.03 10.17 -14.37
C LEU A 215 -4.05 9.54 -15.76
N SER A 216 -3.11 9.89 -16.64
CA SER A 216 -3.02 9.30 -17.98
C SER A 216 -2.71 7.80 -17.90
N ARG A 217 -1.73 7.40 -17.06
CA ARG A 217 -1.39 5.99 -16.83
C ARG A 217 -2.56 5.21 -16.20
N SER A 218 -3.32 5.85 -15.31
CA SER A 218 -4.50 5.23 -14.73
C SER A 218 -5.62 5.08 -15.75
N GLY A 219 -5.79 6.03 -16.67
CA GLY A 219 -6.72 5.89 -17.80
C GLY A 219 -6.41 4.66 -18.65
N ASP A 220 -5.13 4.44 -18.98
CA ASP A 220 -4.68 3.24 -19.68
C ASP A 220 -4.89 1.98 -18.85
N GLY A 221 -4.72 2.06 -17.53
CA GLY A 221 -4.99 0.97 -16.62
C GLY A 221 -6.48 0.62 -16.53
N PHE A 222 -7.40 1.58 -16.54
CA PHE A 222 -8.85 1.30 -16.59
C PHE A 222 -9.25 0.66 -17.92
N ARG A 223 -8.66 1.06 -19.05
CA ARG A 223 -8.84 0.36 -20.32
C ARG A 223 -8.33 -1.08 -20.27
N LEU A 224 -7.19 -1.29 -19.59
CA LEU A 224 -6.62 -2.61 -19.39
C LEU A 224 -7.55 -3.50 -18.55
N LEU A 225 -8.15 -2.95 -17.46
CA LEU A 225 -9.15 -3.66 -16.65
C LEU A 225 -10.39 -4.06 -17.48
N ALA A 226 -10.85 -3.17 -18.37
CA ALA A 226 -11.99 -3.46 -19.23
C ALA A 226 -11.69 -4.61 -20.22
N ALA A 227 -10.46 -4.64 -20.75
CA ALA A 227 -10.03 -5.65 -21.73
C ALA A 227 -9.73 -7.04 -21.12
N HIS A 228 -9.34 -7.10 -19.84
CA HIS A 228 -8.88 -8.34 -19.20
C HIS A 228 -9.76 -8.75 -18.03
N PRO A 229 -10.72 -9.68 -18.19
CA PRO A 229 -11.68 -10.07 -17.14
C PRO A 229 -11.02 -10.55 -15.85
N ARG A 230 -9.94 -11.34 -15.94
CA ARG A 230 -9.19 -11.81 -14.76
C ARG A 230 -8.62 -10.66 -13.93
N LEU A 231 -7.99 -9.70 -14.60
CA LEU A 231 -7.42 -8.51 -13.94
C LEU A 231 -8.51 -7.64 -13.31
N ARG A 232 -9.64 -7.48 -14.00
CA ARG A 232 -10.81 -6.74 -13.50
C ARG A 232 -11.37 -7.35 -12.23
N TRP A 233 -11.56 -8.67 -12.17
CA TRP A 233 -12.06 -9.34 -10.98
C TRP A 233 -11.06 -9.26 -9.82
N MET A 234 -9.75 -9.38 -10.07
CA MET A 234 -8.74 -9.17 -9.05
C MET A 234 -8.72 -7.72 -8.53
N PHE A 235 -8.91 -6.73 -9.41
CA PHE A 235 -9.05 -5.34 -9.02
C PHE A 235 -10.27 -5.12 -8.12
N VAL A 236 -11.42 -5.66 -8.51
CA VAL A 236 -12.66 -5.60 -7.69
C VAL A 236 -12.45 -6.24 -6.33
N ALA A 237 -11.76 -7.38 -6.26
CA ALA A 237 -11.44 -8.05 -4.99
C ALA A 237 -10.62 -7.15 -4.05
N CYS A 238 -9.59 -6.49 -4.56
CA CYS A 238 -8.77 -5.57 -3.78
C CYS A 238 -9.57 -4.34 -3.34
N PHE A 239 -10.26 -3.70 -4.28
CA PHE A 239 -11.00 -2.46 -4.03
C PHE A 239 -12.16 -2.64 -3.05
N CYS A 240 -12.92 -3.74 -3.17
CA CYS A 240 -14.01 -4.03 -2.22
C CYS A 240 -13.48 -4.27 -0.81
N MET A 241 -12.32 -4.92 -0.66
CA MET A 241 -11.71 -5.14 0.64
C MET A 241 -11.26 -3.82 1.27
N ASP A 242 -10.56 -2.96 0.52
CA ASP A 242 -10.13 -1.65 1.01
C ASP A 242 -11.32 -0.77 1.40
N LEU A 243 -12.34 -0.71 0.53
CA LEU A 243 -13.54 0.08 0.76
C LEU A 243 -14.32 -0.38 1.99
N ALA A 244 -14.42 -1.71 2.18
CA ALA A 244 -15.15 -2.31 3.29
C ALA A 244 -14.45 -2.14 4.64
N PHE A 245 -13.12 -2.09 4.67
CA PHE A 245 -12.34 -2.10 5.90
C PHE A 245 -12.14 -0.72 6.53
N LEU A 246 -12.11 0.34 5.71
CA LEU A 246 -11.73 1.69 6.16
C LEU A 246 -12.72 2.31 7.14
N TRP A 247 -14.01 2.33 6.83
CA TRP A 247 -15.02 2.92 7.71
C TRP A 247 -15.13 2.21 9.07
N PRO A 248 -15.14 0.86 9.16
CA PRO A 248 -15.11 0.15 10.44
C PRO A 248 -13.90 0.50 11.31
N ALA A 249 -12.71 0.63 10.72
CA ALA A 249 -11.48 0.89 11.45
C ALA A 249 -11.38 2.33 11.96
N GLU A 250 -11.74 3.30 11.12
CA GLU A 250 -11.51 4.72 11.41
C GLU A 250 -12.69 5.43 12.09
N VAL A 251 -13.92 4.97 11.84
CA VAL A 251 -15.13 5.63 12.32
C VAL A 251 -15.94 4.73 13.26
N ALA A 252 -16.25 3.50 12.87
CA ALA A 252 -17.15 2.65 13.65
C ALA A 252 -16.55 2.22 14.99
N LEU A 253 -15.27 1.90 15.03
CA LEU A 253 -14.61 1.44 16.27
C LEU A 253 -14.61 2.52 17.36
N PRO A 254 -14.15 3.78 17.12
CA PRO A 254 -14.27 4.86 18.10
C PRO A 254 -15.71 5.15 18.50
N LEU A 255 -16.64 5.22 17.55
CA LEU A 255 -18.08 5.46 17.84
C LEU A 255 -18.65 4.39 18.75
N ARG A 256 -18.38 3.12 18.45
CA ARG A 256 -18.87 2.01 19.24
C ARG A 256 -18.31 2.02 20.66
N ALA A 257 -17.02 2.37 20.82
CA ALA A 257 -16.41 2.50 22.13
C ALA A 257 -17.11 3.57 22.99
N VAL A 258 -17.49 4.70 22.37
CA VAL A 258 -18.26 5.76 23.05
C VAL A 258 -19.70 5.31 23.32
N GLU A 259 -20.41 4.73 22.33
CA GLU A 259 -21.80 4.24 22.50
C GLU A 259 -21.92 3.19 23.62
N ARG A 260 -20.87 2.37 23.82
CA ARG A 260 -20.83 1.33 24.85
C ARG A 260 -20.19 1.76 26.16
N GLY A 261 -19.70 2.99 26.25
CA GLY A 261 -19.00 3.49 27.44
C GLY A 261 -17.66 2.80 27.75
N TRP A 262 -17.01 2.20 26.74
CA TRP A 262 -15.77 1.45 26.94
C TRP A 262 -14.51 2.33 27.11
N GLY A 263 -14.59 3.59 26.70
CA GLY A 263 -13.46 4.49 26.70
C GLY A 263 -12.38 4.16 25.63
N ILE A 264 -11.37 5.03 25.53
CA ILE A 264 -10.30 4.89 24.52
C ILE A 264 -9.39 3.69 24.80
N GLY A 265 -9.30 3.21 26.04
CA GLY A 265 -8.55 2.00 26.39
C GLY A 265 -9.03 0.76 25.63
N ALA A 266 -10.33 0.65 25.34
CA ALA A 266 -10.87 -0.43 24.52
C ALA A 266 -10.44 -0.29 23.05
N VAL A 267 -10.41 0.95 22.53
CA VAL A 267 -9.89 1.20 21.16
C VAL A 267 -8.42 0.79 21.08
N ALA A 268 -7.60 1.20 22.07
CA ALA A 268 -6.19 0.81 22.15
C ALA A 268 -6.02 -0.71 22.18
N LEU A 269 -6.82 -1.41 23.00
CA LEU A 269 -6.78 -2.87 23.12
C LEU A 269 -7.13 -3.57 21.81
N VAL A 270 -8.19 -3.13 21.13
CA VAL A 270 -8.64 -3.69 19.84
C VAL A 270 -7.59 -3.48 18.75
N LEU A 271 -7.02 -2.27 18.64
CA LEU A 271 -5.99 -1.96 17.67
C LEU A 271 -4.68 -2.72 17.96
N ALA A 272 -4.30 -2.85 19.24
CA ALA A 272 -3.14 -3.64 19.64
C ALA A 272 -3.32 -5.13 19.32
N ALA A 273 -4.48 -5.70 19.60
CA ALA A 273 -4.81 -7.08 19.28
C ALA A 273 -4.81 -7.33 17.76
N PHE A 274 -5.43 -6.45 16.98
CA PHE A 274 -5.37 -6.50 15.51
C PHE A 274 -3.92 -6.48 15.01
N SER A 275 -3.11 -5.57 15.56
CA SER A 275 -1.70 -5.42 15.20
C SER A 275 -0.87 -6.65 15.55
N ALA A 276 -1.10 -7.24 16.72
CA ALA A 276 -0.45 -8.48 17.14
C ALA A 276 -0.81 -9.64 16.20
N GLY A 277 -2.09 -9.75 15.82
CA GLY A 277 -2.55 -10.73 14.85
C GLY A 277 -1.90 -10.54 13.47
N ALA A 278 -1.87 -9.30 12.97
CA ALA A 278 -1.23 -8.97 11.71
C ALA A 278 0.29 -9.26 11.72
N LEU A 279 0.95 -9.03 12.85
CA LEU A 279 2.37 -9.37 13.01
C LEU A 279 2.58 -10.90 13.04
N ALA A 280 1.74 -11.62 13.78
CA ALA A 280 1.78 -13.09 13.84
C ALA A 280 1.55 -13.74 12.47
N SER A 281 0.81 -13.07 11.57
CA SER A 281 0.58 -13.53 10.19
C SER A 281 1.86 -13.68 9.38
N ALA A 282 2.89 -12.89 9.67
CA ALA A 282 4.17 -12.95 8.96
C ALA A 282 4.89 -14.29 9.23
N ALA A 283 4.91 -14.73 10.49
CA ALA A 283 5.48 -16.03 10.88
C ALA A 283 4.64 -17.19 10.34
N LEU A 284 3.31 -17.10 10.47
CA LEU A 284 2.39 -18.12 9.97
C LEU A 284 2.41 -18.20 8.44
N GLY A 285 2.48 -17.06 7.74
CA GLY A 285 2.57 -16.99 6.29
C GLY A 285 3.80 -17.68 5.74
N ALA A 286 4.96 -17.52 6.39
CA ALA A 286 6.19 -18.20 6.05
C ALA A 286 6.06 -19.74 6.22
N ALA A 287 5.44 -20.18 7.33
CA ALA A 287 5.24 -21.59 7.63
C ALA A 287 4.22 -22.28 6.67
N LEU A 288 3.20 -21.54 6.23
CA LEU A 288 2.12 -22.05 5.39
C LEU A 288 2.32 -21.82 3.88
N ALA A 289 3.38 -21.11 3.48
CA ALA A 289 3.60 -20.66 2.10
C ALA A 289 3.54 -21.81 1.08
N HIS A 290 4.01 -23.00 1.45
CA HIS A 290 4.10 -24.17 0.56
C HIS A 290 2.96 -25.19 0.75
N ARG A 291 2.05 -24.99 1.75
CA ARG A 291 1.04 -26.00 2.10
C ARG A 291 -0.34 -25.72 1.54
N ILE A 292 -0.66 -24.47 1.23
CA ILE A 292 -2.01 -24.06 0.81
C ILE A 292 -1.93 -23.43 -0.58
N PRO A 293 -2.70 -23.92 -1.56
CA PRO A 293 -2.75 -23.34 -2.89
C PRO A 293 -3.29 -21.89 -2.82
N ALA A 294 -2.76 -21.00 -3.67
CA ALA A 294 -3.03 -19.58 -3.63
C ALA A 294 -4.54 -19.23 -3.68
N HIS A 295 -5.31 -19.95 -4.50
CA HIS A 295 -6.76 -19.76 -4.60
C HIS A 295 -7.50 -20.10 -3.29
N ALA A 296 -7.17 -21.23 -2.67
CA ALA A 296 -7.78 -21.64 -1.41
C ALA A 296 -7.42 -20.64 -0.29
N LYS A 297 -6.17 -20.17 -0.26
CA LYS A 297 -5.72 -19.16 0.68
C LYS A 297 -6.55 -17.87 0.56
N LEU A 298 -6.74 -17.34 -0.66
CA LEU A 298 -7.51 -16.12 -0.88
C LEU A 298 -8.99 -16.26 -0.48
N VAL A 299 -9.62 -17.38 -0.83
CA VAL A 299 -11.01 -17.62 -0.51
C VAL A 299 -11.21 -17.80 1.00
N VAL A 300 -10.40 -18.64 1.64
CA VAL A 300 -10.52 -18.92 3.07
C VAL A 300 -10.22 -17.69 3.92
N THR A 301 -9.10 -16.98 3.63
CA THR A 301 -8.76 -15.79 4.40
C THR A 301 -9.71 -14.63 4.13
N GLY A 302 -10.16 -14.43 2.89
CA GLY A 302 -11.12 -13.38 2.53
C GLY A 302 -12.50 -13.61 3.14
N THR A 303 -13.00 -14.85 3.12
CA THR A 303 -14.27 -15.22 3.77
C THR A 303 -14.16 -15.10 5.29
N GLY A 304 -13.02 -15.56 5.85
CA GLY A 304 -12.73 -15.41 7.28
C GLY A 304 -12.66 -13.94 7.72
N LEU A 305 -12.09 -13.04 6.89
CA LEU A 305 -12.09 -11.59 7.14
C LEU A 305 -13.51 -11.03 7.21
N ALA A 306 -14.35 -11.34 6.22
CA ALA A 306 -15.72 -10.86 6.20
C ALA A 306 -16.54 -11.39 7.40
N ALA A 307 -16.38 -12.67 7.73
CA ALA A 307 -17.01 -13.26 8.91
C ALA A 307 -16.49 -12.65 10.22
N GLY A 308 -15.18 -12.42 10.33
CA GLY A 308 -14.57 -11.74 11.46
C GLY A 308 -15.05 -10.30 11.63
N MET A 309 -15.18 -9.54 10.53
CA MET A 309 -15.74 -8.19 10.53
C MET A 309 -17.22 -8.20 10.99
N ALA A 310 -18.01 -9.17 10.53
CA ALA A 310 -19.39 -9.34 10.98
C ALA A 310 -19.45 -9.70 12.48
N ALA A 311 -18.58 -10.59 12.93
CA ALA A 311 -18.45 -10.92 14.34
C ALA A 311 -18.07 -9.68 15.18
N MET A 312 -17.09 -8.89 14.75
CA MET A 312 -16.74 -7.62 15.40
C MET A 312 -17.93 -6.66 15.52
N ALA A 313 -18.82 -6.63 14.52
CA ALA A 313 -20.04 -5.81 14.58
C ALA A 313 -21.04 -6.26 15.65
N LEU A 314 -21.05 -7.54 16.02
CA LEU A 314 -22.08 -8.13 16.91
C LEU A 314 -21.60 -8.35 18.35
N VAL A 315 -20.31 -8.37 18.57
CA VAL A 315 -19.70 -8.66 19.88
C VAL A 315 -20.10 -7.62 20.95
N PRO A 316 -20.54 -8.05 22.14
CA PRO A 316 -21.06 -7.16 23.18
C PRO A 316 -19.99 -6.53 24.10
N THR A 317 -18.79 -7.10 24.19
CA THR A 317 -17.76 -6.68 25.16
C THR A 317 -16.42 -6.36 24.49
N ALA A 318 -15.67 -5.40 25.06
CA ALA A 318 -14.40 -4.97 24.53
C ALA A 318 -13.31 -6.07 24.47
N PRO A 319 -13.16 -6.96 25.47
CA PRO A 319 -12.16 -8.04 25.39
C PRO A 319 -12.45 -9.04 24.25
N VAL A 320 -13.72 -9.41 24.05
CA VAL A 320 -14.10 -10.32 22.95
C VAL A 320 -13.92 -9.62 21.61
N LEU A 321 -14.23 -8.32 21.52
CA LEU A 321 -13.96 -7.52 20.33
C LEU A 321 -12.45 -7.49 20.00
N ALA A 322 -11.61 -7.33 21.02
CA ALA A 322 -10.14 -7.37 20.84
C ALA A 322 -9.65 -8.74 20.36
N ALA A 323 -10.14 -9.84 20.96
CA ALA A 323 -9.80 -11.19 20.52
C ALA A 323 -10.20 -11.44 19.05
N THR A 324 -11.44 -11.02 18.68
CA THR A 324 -11.93 -11.10 17.29
C THR A 324 -11.08 -10.24 16.36
N ALA A 325 -10.72 -9.02 16.78
CA ALA A 325 -9.84 -8.13 16.01
C ALA A 325 -8.45 -8.74 15.80
N GLY A 326 -7.90 -9.45 16.79
CA GLY A 326 -6.66 -10.21 16.64
C GLY A 326 -6.74 -11.29 15.56
N ALA A 327 -7.84 -12.04 15.52
CA ALA A 327 -8.08 -13.01 14.45
C ALA A 327 -8.25 -12.35 13.08
N VAL A 328 -8.98 -11.23 13.00
CA VAL A 328 -9.12 -10.43 11.78
C VAL A 328 -7.77 -9.89 11.33
N GLY A 329 -6.93 -9.40 12.25
CA GLY A 329 -5.56 -8.96 11.95
C GLY A 329 -4.69 -10.07 11.36
N LEU A 330 -4.74 -11.27 11.95
CA LEU A 330 -4.03 -12.45 11.44
C LEU A 330 -4.46 -12.78 9.99
N LEU A 331 -5.76 -12.83 9.74
CA LEU A 331 -6.31 -13.12 8.42
C LEU A 331 -5.98 -12.00 7.41
N SER A 332 -6.04 -10.72 7.84
CA SER A 332 -5.70 -9.56 7.02
C SER A 332 -4.24 -9.58 6.58
N GLY A 333 -3.33 -9.90 7.50
CA GLY A 333 -1.91 -10.02 7.21
C GLY A 333 -1.56 -11.17 6.25
N LEU A 334 -2.37 -12.23 6.21
CA LEU A 334 -2.25 -13.32 5.24
C LEU A 334 -2.89 -12.98 3.89
N ASN A 335 -4.08 -12.35 3.91
CA ASN A 335 -4.87 -12.06 2.72
C ASN A 335 -4.30 -10.92 1.88
N GLY A 336 -3.91 -9.80 2.51
CA GLY A 336 -3.48 -8.60 1.80
C GLY A 336 -2.31 -8.85 0.82
N PRO A 337 -1.16 -9.40 1.28
CA PRO A 337 -0.06 -9.73 0.37
C PRO A 337 -0.42 -10.74 -0.71
N ALA A 338 -1.24 -11.75 -0.38
CA ALA A 338 -1.69 -12.75 -1.33
C ALA A 338 -2.56 -12.12 -2.44
N LEU A 339 -3.45 -11.20 -2.07
CA LEU A 339 -4.34 -10.50 -2.99
C LEU A 339 -3.57 -9.58 -3.95
N ILE A 340 -2.62 -8.80 -3.42
CA ILE A 340 -1.74 -7.94 -4.24
C ILE A 340 -0.90 -8.79 -5.21
N THR A 341 -0.34 -9.91 -4.74
CA THR A 341 0.45 -10.81 -5.57
C THR A 341 -0.41 -11.41 -6.69
N ALA A 342 -1.63 -11.86 -6.38
CA ALA A 342 -2.54 -12.41 -7.37
C ALA A 342 -2.98 -11.33 -8.39
N TYR A 343 -3.18 -10.08 -7.95
CA TYR A 343 -3.42 -8.95 -8.84
C TYR A 343 -2.24 -8.73 -9.81
N GLN A 344 -1.01 -8.69 -9.28
CA GLN A 344 0.20 -8.51 -10.10
C GLN A 344 0.41 -9.63 -11.11
N GLN A 345 0.13 -10.88 -10.72
CA GLN A 345 0.20 -12.05 -11.60
C GLN A 345 -0.88 -12.06 -12.70
N ALA A 346 -1.98 -11.34 -12.50
CA ALA A 346 -3.02 -11.19 -13.51
C ALA A 346 -2.72 -10.10 -14.54
N VAL A 347 -1.67 -9.30 -14.33
CA VAL A 347 -1.28 -8.21 -15.25
C VAL A 347 -0.53 -8.77 -16.45
N PRO A 348 -0.93 -8.43 -17.69
CA PRO A 348 -0.20 -8.80 -18.89
C PRO A 348 1.22 -8.22 -18.93
N GLU A 349 2.13 -8.91 -19.62
CA GLU A 349 3.52 -8.48 -19.76
C GLU A 349 3.63 -7.05 -20.33
N GLY A 350 4.56 -6.26 -19.80
CA GLY A 350 4.81 -4.88 -20.20
C GLY A 350 3.76 -3.85 -19.74
N ARG A 351 2.64 -4.26 -19.08
CA ARG A 351 1.56 -3.37 -18.64
C ARG A 351 1.51 -3.12 -17.13
N MET A 352 2.52 -3.60 -16.38
CA MET A 352 2.56 -3.48 -14.92
C MET A 352 2.42 -2.03 -14.43
N GLY A 353 3.05 -1.08 -15.10
CA GLY A 353 2.99 0.34 -14.71
C GLY A 353 1.58 0.93 -14.77
N ALA A 354 0.80 0.64 -15.81
CA ALA A 354 -0.57 1.10 -15.95
C ALA A 354 -1.50 0.44 -14.91
N ALA A 355 -1.38 -0.88 -14.72
CA ALA A 355 -2.16 -1.62 -13.74
C ALA A 355 -1.90 -1.12 -12.32
N MET A 356 -0.64 -0.95 -11.92
CA MET A 356 -0.27 -0.47 -10.57
C MET A 356 -0.65 0.99 -10.34
N SER A 357 -0.64 1.84 -11.38
CA SER A 357 -1.13 3.22 -11.27
C SER A 357 -2.63 3.26 -10.95
N THR A 358 -3.43 2.43 -11.63
CA THR A 358 -4.88 2.32 -11.36
C THR A 358 -5.13 1.74 -9.97
N PHE A 359 -4.39 0.70 -9.58
CA PHE A 359 -4.46 0.13 -8.24
C PHE A 359 -4.16 1.17 -7.15
N THR A 360 -3.10 1.96 -7.32
CA THR A 360 -2.72 3.02 -6.39
C THR A 360 -3.80 4.10 -6.31
N LEU A 361 -4.33 4.54 -7.46
CA LEU A 361 -5.39 5.55 -7.50
C LEU A 361 -6.66 5.07 -6.79
N SER A 362 -7.06 3.82 -7.00
CA SER A 362 -8.23 3.24 -6.32
C SER A 362 -8.03 3.11 -4.81
N GLY A 363 -6.85 2.66 -4.36
CA GLY A 363 -6.53 2.59 -2.93
C GLY A 363 -6.57 3.95 -2.23
N ILE A 364 -6.05 5.00 -2.90
CA ILE A 364 -6.11 6.37 -2.40
C ILE A 364 -7.57 6.87 -2.32
N GLY A 365 -8.37 6.58 -3.35
CA GLY A 365 -9.76 6.98 -3.43
C GLY A 365 -10.70 6.17 -2.53
N ALA A 366 -10.31 4.97 -2.11
CA ALA A 366 -11.13 4.10 -1.29
C ALA A 366 -11.47 4.73 0.09
N ALA A 367 -10.52 5.45 0.72
CA ALA A 367 -10.73 6.06 2.03
C ALA A 367 -11.81 7.16 1.99
N PRO A 368 -11.70 8.24 1.20
CA PRO A 368 -12.74 9.26 1.15
C PRO A 368 -14.08 8.71 0.63
N LEU A 369 -14.06 7.74 -0.28
CA LEU A 369 -15.27 7.11 -0.78
C LEU A 369 -15.98 6.28 0.29
N SER A 370 -15.22 5.47 1.06
CA SER A 370 -15.75 4.69 2.19
C SER A 370 -16.44 5.59 3.20
N LEU A 371 -15.80 6.70 3.58
CA LEU A 371 -16.35 7.68 4.51
C LEU A 371 -17.61 8.38 3.94
N ALA A 372 -17.55 8.81 2.68
CA ALA A 372 -18.66 9.51 2.04
C ALA A 372 -19.92 8.61 1.87
N VAL A 373 -19.73 7.33 1.64
CA VAL A 373 -20.82 6.36 1.45
C VAL A 373 -21.33 5.86 2.79
N PHE A 374 -20.46 5.33 3.66
CA PHE A 374 -20.92 4.61 4.85
C PHE A 374 -21.31 5.51 6.02
N THR A 375 -20.83 6.75 6.08
CA THR A 375 -21.25 7.66 7.16
C THR A 375 -22.72 8.06 7.04
N PRO A 376 -23.25 8.52 5.89
CA PRO A 376 -24.68 8.75 5.74
C PRO A 376 -25.51 7.48 6.00
N VAL A 377 -25.05 6.33 5.51
CA VAL A 377 -25.72 5.03 5.74
C VAL A 377 -25.81 4.74 7.24
N SER A 378 -24.81 5.11 8.03
CA SER A 378 -24.78 4.90 9.47
C SER A 378 -25.84 5.72 10.23
N LEU A 379 -26.35 6.79 9.65
CA LEU A 379 -27.45 7.57 10.23
C LEU A 379 -28.77 6.78 10.21
N HIS A 380 -28.96 5.91 9.22
CA HIS A 380 -30.16 5.11 9.06
C HIS A 380 -30.04 3.72 9.68
N LEU A 381 -28.92 3.02 9.46
CA LEU A 381 -28.69 1.65 9.92
C LEU A 381 -28.01 1.55 11.28
N GLY A 382 -27.56 2.67 11.83
CA GLY A 382 -26.70 2.70 13.03
C GLY A 382 -25.29 2.14 12.77
N VAL A 383 -24.46 2.16 13.78
CA VAL A 383 -23.05 1.70 13.68
C VAL A 383 -22.98 0.21 13.37
N THR A 384 -23.75 -0.61 14.08
CA THR A 384 -23.77 -2.07 13.89
C THR A 384 -24.26 -2.47 12.50
N GLY A 385 -25.38 -1.89 12.02
CA GLY A 385 -25.94 -2.22 10.72
C GLY A 385 -24.99 -1.83 9.56
N THR A 386 -24.35 -0.67 9.67
CA THR A 386 -23.37 -0.22 8.66
C THR A 386 -22.11 -1.07 8.68
N TRP A 387 -21.66 -1.48 9.86
CA TRP A 387 -20.51 -2.39 9.97
C TRP A 387 -20.81 -3.76 9.34
N LEU A 388 -22.02 -4.30 9.55
CA LEU A 388 -22.47 -5.52 8.89
C LEU A 388 -22.57 -5.37 7.37
N LEU A 389 -23.01 -4.20 6.87
CA LEU A 389 -23.00 -3.89 5.45
C LEU A 389 -21.58 -3.89 4.88
N CYS A 390 -20.62 -3.30 5.60
CA CYS A 390 -19.19 -3.36 5.24
C CYS A 390 -18.68 -4.81 5.22
N ALA A 391 -19.06 -5.63 6.20
CA ALA A 391 -18.71 -7.05 6.22
C ALA A 391 -19.31 -7.81 5.03
N GLY A 392 -20.56 -7.49 4.65
CA GLY A 392 -21.19 -8.01 3.44
C GLY A 392 -20.46 -7.61 2.15
N LEU A 393 -20.02 -6.35 2.06
CA LEU A 393 -19.21 -5.88 0.95
C LEU A 393 -17.85 -6.60 0.89
N ALA A 394 -17.23 -6.88 2.04
CA ALA A 394 -15.99 -7.63 2.13
C ALA A 394 -16.10 -9.05 1.54
N LEU A 395 -17.29 -9.69 1.58
CA LEU A 395 -17.55 -10.99 0.95
C LEU A 395 -17.40 -10.96 -0.57
N LEU A 396 -17.57 -9.78 -1.20
CA LEU A 396 -17.34 -9.67 -2.65
C LEU A 396 -15.88 -9.90 -3.02
N SER A 397 -14.93 -9.66 -2.11
CA SER A 397 -13.50 -9.86 -2.37
C SER A 397 -13.15 -11.34 -2.63
N PRO A 398 -13.46 -12.31 -1.76
CA PRO A 398 -13.19 -13.72 -2.06
C PRO A 398 -14.01 -14.27 -3.24
N ILE A 399 -15.23 -13.76 -3.47
CA ILE A 399 -16.05 -14.14 -4.62
C ILE A 399 -15.38 -13.66 -5.92
N ALA A 400 -14.97 -12.39 -5.98
CA ALA A 400 -14.30 -11.84 -7.14
C ALA A 400 -12.94 -12.54 -7.40
N ALA A 401 -12.19 -12.82 -6.34
CA ALA A 401 -10.94 -13.59 -6.45
C ALA A 401 -11.18 -15.02 -7.00
N ALA A 402 -12.24 -15.71 -6.55
CA ALA A 402 -12.62 -17.03 -7.06
C ALA A 402 -13.02 -16.98 -8.54
N LEU A 403 -13.77 -15.95 -8.96
CA LEU A 403 -14.15 -15.76 -10.37
C LEU A 403 -12.94 -15.49 -11.25
N ALA A 404 -11.99 -14.67 -10.78
CA ALA A 404 -10.74 -14.40 -11.50
C ALA A 404 -9.90 -15.65 -11.75
N LEU A 405 -9.93 -16.63 -10.81
CA LEU A 405 -9.10 -17.83 -10.87
C LEU A 405 -9.79 -18.98 -11.62
N ARG A 406 -11.12 -19.00 -11.72
CA ARG A 406 -11.85 -20.00 -12.51
C ARG A 406 -11.64 -19.85 -14.02
N GLY A 407 -11.43 -18.62 -14.51
CA GLY A 407 -11.18 -18.33 -15.92
C GLY A 407 -9.83 -18.83 -16.46
N SER A 408 -8.92 -19.30 -15.62
CA SER A 408 -7.62 -19.86 -16.03
C SER A 408 -7.63 -21.39 -16.28
N GLY A 409 -8.74 -22.08 -15.93
CA GLY A 409 -8.84 -23.53 -16.10
C GLY A 409 -9.47 -23.98 -17.42
N SER A 410 -10.09 -23.08 -18.20
CA SER A 410 -10.77 -23.45 -19.44
C SER A 410 -9.94 -23.31 -20.72
N GLY A 411 -8.70 -22.81 -20.62
CA GLY A 411 -7.82 -22.61 -21.78
C GLY A 411 -6.76 -23.67 -22.01
N SER A 412 -6.67 -24.69 -21.14
CA SER A 412 -5.64 -25.75 -21.27
C SER A 412 -6.15 -27.12 -21.74
N ASN A 413 -7.46 -27.25 -22.03
CA ASN A 413 -8.03 -28.54 -22.46
C ASN A 413 -8.38 -28.60 -23.97
N ASP A 414 -8.14 -27.55 -24.77
CA ASP A 414 -8.46 -27.58 -26.19
C ASP A 414 -7.26 -27.75 -27.13
N SER A 415 -6.04 -28.04 -26.59
CA SER A 415 -4.86 -28.26 -27.45
C SER A 415 -4.33 -29.71 -27.48
N ASP A 416 -5.00 -30.67 -26.81
CA ASP A 416 -4.53 -32.07 -26.77
C ASP A 416 -5.51 -33.09 -27.42
N SER A 417 -6.44 -32.66 -28.28
CA SER A 417 -7.39 -33.59 -28.90
C SER A 417 -7.42 -33.60 -30.43
N ASP A 418 -6.35 -33.10 -31.11
CA ASP A 418 -6.30 -33.15 -32.60
C ASP A 418 -4.98 -33.68 -33.18
N ASP A 419 -4.43 -34.76 -32.61
CA ASP A 419 -3.36 -35.52 -33.27
C ASP A 419 -3.44 -37.01 -32.95
N SER A 420 -4.56 -37.64 -33.32
CA SER A 420 -4.63 -39.09 -33.44
C SER A 420 -5.72 -39.46 -34.45
N ASP A 421 -5.48 -39.32 -35.72
CA ASP A 421 -5.95 -40.25 -36.76
C ASP A 421 -5.38 -39.89 -38.15
N SER A 422 -4.35 -40.57 -38.58
CA SER A 422 -4.17 -41.07 -39.95
C SER A 422 -2.95 -41.95 -39.99
N GLY A 423 -3.21 -43.24 -39.72
CA GLY A 423 -2.27 -44.28 -39.99
C GLY A 423 -2.49 -44.84 -41.39
N LYS A 424 -1.46 -45.49 -41.84
CA LYS A 424 -1.35 -46.56 -42.82
C LYS A 424 -0.93 -46.25 -44.25
N ASP A 425 0.11 -47.01 -44.53
CA ASP A 425 0.54 -47.56 -45.82
C ASP A 425 1.40 -46.69 -46.68
N THR A 426 2.66 -46.95 -46.91
CA THR A 426 3.30 -48.04 -47.63
C THR A 426 4.82 -47.82 -47.72
N ASP A 427 5.60 -48.81 -47.38
CA ASP A 427 7.00 -49.03 -47.79
C ASP A 427 6.98 -49.61 -49.22
N PRO A 428 8.00 -49.73 -50.07
CA PRO A 428 9.47 -49.73 -49.82
C PRO A 428 10.32 -49.05 -50.93
N ALA A 429 11.59 -48.78 -50.66
CA ALA A 429 12.75 -49.14 -51.51
C ALA A 429 13.95 -48.18 -51.32
N ALA A 430 15.02 -48.71 -50.81
CA ALA A 430 16.37 -48.15 -50.91
C ALA A 430 16.91 -48.25 -52.38
N PRO A 431 18.02 -47.62 -52.80
CA PRO A 431 19.34 -47.91 -52.26
C PRO A 431 20.39 -46.78 -52.22
N ARG A 432 21.37 -47.00 -51.37
CA ARG A 432 22.80 -46.62 -51.31
C ARG A 432 23.45 -45.92 -52.51
N ALA A 433 24.35 -44.93 -52.17
CA ALA A 433 25.76 -44.78 -52.58
C ALA A 433 26.24 -43.37 -52.21
N ASP A 434 27.20 -43.22 -51.46
CA ASP A 434 28.64 -43.24 -51.60
C ASP A 434 29.28 -41.84 -51.47
N ALA A 435 30.02 -41.63 -50.40
CA ALA A 435 31.46 -41.45 -50.29
C ALA A 435 32.12 -40.08 -50.69
N ARG A 436 33.04 -39.74 -49.79
CA ARG A 436 34.26 -38.95 -49.94
C ARG A 436 34.16 -37.46 -49.53
N ALA A 437 34.66 -37.15 -48.35
CA ALA A 437 36.08 -36.91 -48.00
C ALA A 437 36.74 -35.75 -48.74
N ARG A 438 37.10 -34.75 -47.93
CA ARG A 438 38.44 -34.06 -47.98
C ARG A 438 38.45 -32.84 -47.05
N THR A 439 39.14 -32.93 -45.93
CA THR A 439 40.46 -32.35 -45.63
C THR A 439 40.50 -30.86 -45.39
N ALA A 440 40.91 -30.59 -44.18
CA ALA A 440 41.48 -29.30 -43.72
C ALA A 440 42.77 -28.91 -44.49
N PRO A 441 43.29 -27.72 -44.36
CA PRO A 441 44.34 -27.58 -43.34
C PRO A 441 44.37 -26.23 -42.56
N GLU A 442 45.07 -26.31 -41.46
CA GLU A 442 45.75 -25.31 -40.66
C GLU A 442 46.60 -24.32 -41.43
N SER A 443 46.77 -23.12 -40.87
CA SER A 443 48.06 -22.37 -40.72
C SER A 443 47.76 -21.18 -39.83
N THR A 444 48.22 -21.10 -38.59
CA THR A 444 49.55 -20.79 -38.05
C THR A 444 50.16 -19.45 -38.53
N VAL A 445 50.70 -18.74 -37.54
CA VAL A 445 51.82 -17.73 -37.54
C VAL A 445 51.37 -16.29 -37.29
N THR A 446 51.59 -15.77 -36.07
CA THR A 446 52.74 -15.18 -35.39
C THR A 446 52.87 -13.65 -35.57
N SER A 447 52.88 -12.97 -34.38
CA SER A 447 53.68 -11.84 -33.93
C SER A 447 53.85 -10.61 -34.84
N VAL A 448 53.50 -9.44 -34.32
CA VAL A 448 54.40 -8.44 -33.72
C VAL A 448 53.57 -7.54 -32.78
#